data_8f1ea0b2053829ed86b9689bf3f28402
#
_entry.id   8f1ea0b2053829ed86b9689bf3f28402
#
_cell.length_a   1.000
_cell.length_b   1.000
_cell.length_c   1.000
_cell.angle_alpha   90.00
_cell.angle_beta   90.00
_cell.angle_gamma   90.00
#
_symmetry.space_group_name_H-M   'P 1'
#
loop_
_entity.id
_entity.type
_entity.pdbx_description
1 polymer ?
#
loop_
_entity_poly.entity_id
_entity_poly.type
_entity_poly.pdbx_seq_one_letter_code
_entity_poly.pdbx_strand_id
1 'polypeptide(L)'
;MIETGEDYRDAVMPNARWEKRQFVRCDFSEADLRGLRTQGCTFDECDFTKADLGDSVHASSAFRSCTFDRTVLADTKWSGCSLLGSSFVDCRMRPISLTECDFSLASLSRARLGKVLLAGLRFREANLLEADLSETDLTGADLRGARLQGANFTGADLRSAKLDAHGLVQGTFTGATVDLDTAVAYAAAHGLLVS
;
A
#
# COMPACT_ATOMS: atom_id res chain seq x y z
N MET A 1 6.24 0.22 -26.14
CA MET A 1 5.68 -1.09 -26.54
C MET A 1 4.53 -1.38 -25.61
N ILE A 2 3.37 -1.76 -26.14
CA ILE A 2 2.19 -2.13 -25.37
C ILE A 2 1.98 -3.63 -25.56
N GLU A 3 1.81 -4.37 -24.49
CA GLU A 3 1.54 -5.80 -24.44
C GLU A 3 0.19 -6.01 -23.79
N THR A 4 -0.68 -6.78 -24.45
CA THR A 4 -2.08 -6.93 -23.99
C THR A 4 -2.47 -8.38 -23.94
N GLY A 5 -2.91 -8.84 -22.78
CA GLY A 5 -3.41 -10.21 -22.58
C GLY A 5 -2.31 -11.28 -22.74
N GLU A 6 -1.04 -10.90 -22.59
CA GLU A 6 0.07 -11.86 -22.69
C GLU A 6 0.13 -12.75 -21.44
N ASP A 7 0.51 -14.00 -21.66
CA ASP A 7 0.66 -15.02 -20.63
C ASP A 7 2.14 -15.16 -20.23
N TYR A 8 2.45 -14.69 -19.03
CA TYR A 8 3.77 -14.78 -18.38
C TYR A 8 3.73 -15.65 -17.11
N ARG A 9 2.73 -16.51 -16.97
CA ARG A 9 2.65 -17.45 -15.83
C ARG A 9 3.91 -18.29 -15.76
N ASP A 10 4.40 -18.51 -14.55
CA ASP A 10 5.64 -19.27 -14.29
C ASP A 10 6.88 -18.74 -15.03
N ALA A 11 6.81 -17.58 -15.67
CA ALA A 11 7.96 -17.03 -16.38
C ALA A 11 9.12 -16.77 -15.42
N VAL A 12 10.34 -17.08 -15.86
CA VAL A 12 11.57 -16.88 -15.07
C VAL A 12 12.33 -15.70 -15.65
N MET A 13 12.21 -14.53 -15.04
CA MET A 13 12.81 -13.28 -15.52
C MET A 13 13.49 -12.51 -14.36
N PRO A 14 14.37 -13.13 -13.56
CA PRO A 14 15.02 -12.45 -12.46
C PRO A 14 15.95 -11.34 -13.00
N ASN A 15 15.99 -10.23 -12.25
CA ASN A 15 16.78 -9.04 -12.58
C ASN A 15 16.43 -8.38 -13.93
N ALA A 16 15.26 -8.66 -14.49
CA ALA A 16 14.78 -8.00 -15.69
C ALA A 16 14.74 -6.47 -15.49
N ARG A 17 14.90 -5.72 -16.58
CA ARG A 17 14.84 -4.25 -16.56
C ARG A 17 13.85 -3.78 -17.62
N TRP A 18 12.81 -3.12 -17.15
CA TRP A 18 11.76 -2.61 -18.02
C TRP A 18 11.65 -1.09 -17.88
N GLU A 19 11.70 -0.42 -19.01
CA GLU A 19 11.59 1.04 -19.07
C GLU A 19 10.46 1.43 -20.03
N LYS A 20 9.55 2.28 -19.55
CA LYS A 20 8.43 2.84 -20.32
C LYS A 20 7.60 1.79 -21.08
N ARG A 21 7.52 0.56 -20.55
CA ARG A 21 6.67 -0.51 -21.10
C ARG A 21 5.26 -0.38 -20.54
N GLN A 22 4.30 -0.88 -21.30
CA GLN A 22 2.90 -0.93 -20.88
C GLN A 22 2.40 -2.36 -21.01
N PHE A 23 1.80 -2.87 -19.96
CA PHE A 23 1.21 -4.19 -19.87
C PHE A 23 -0.27 -4.02 -19.48
N VAL A 24 -1.17 -4.60 -20.24
CA VAL A 24 -2.60 -4.50 -20.02
C VAL A 24 -3.19 -5.91 -19.95
N ARG A 25 -3.78 -6.26 -18.82
CA ARG A 25 -4.40 -7.57 -18.57
C ARG A 25 -3.45 -8.74 -18.85
N CYS A 26 -2.16 -8.56 -18.53
CA CYS A 26 -1.16 -9.61 -18.63
C CYS A 26 -1.16 -10.46 -17.35
N ASP A 27 -0.90 -11.75 -17.50
CA ASP A 27 -0.84 -12.70 -16.40
C ASP A 27 0.64 -12.99 -16.03
N PHE A 28 1.08 -12.51 -14.88
CA PHE A 28 2.39 -12.75 -14.26
C PHE A 28 2.28 -13.66 -13.05
N SER A 29 1.19 -14.40 -12.91
CA SER A 29 0.99 -15.26 -11.74
C SER A 29 2.10 -16.33 -11.66
N GLU A 30 2.57 -16.57 -10.44
CA GLU A 30 3.64 -17.52 -10.12
C GLU A 30 5.00 -17.22 -10.81
N ALA A 31 5.16 -16.06 -11.47
CA ALA A 31 6.40 -15.69 -12.15
C ALA A 31 7.54 -15.37 -11.17
N ASP A 32 8.76 -15.76 -11.50
CA ASP A 32 9.98 -15.32 -10.83
C ASP A 32 10.45 -13.98 -11.42
N LEU A 33 10.14 -12.91 -10.71
CA LEU A 33 10.47 -11.52 -11.05
C LEU A 33 11.44 -10.91 -10.02
N ARG A 34 12.20 -11.72 -9.29
CA ARG A 34 13.13 -11.24 -8.28
C ARG A 34 14.13 -10.26 -8.86
N GLY A 35 14.34 -9.16 -8.14
CA GLY A 35 15.25 -8.11 -8.59
C GLY A 35 14.78 -7.33 -9.82
N LEU A 36 13.52 -7.49 -10.26
CA LEU A 36 12.94 -6.72 -11.37
C LEU A 36 13.11 -5.22 -11.13
N ARG A 37 13.52 -4.49 -12.15
CA ARG A 37 13.60 -3.03 -12.13
C ARG A 37 12.64 -2.44 -13.13
N THR A 38 11.73 -1.58 -12.67
CA THR A 38 10.81 -0.85 -13.55
C THR A 38 11.02 0.65 -13.43
N GLN A 39 11.04 1.33 -14.57
CA GLN A 39 11.12 2.79 -14.65
C GLN A 39 10.06 3.31 -15.62
N GLY A 40 9.09 4.08 -15.11
CA GLY A 40 8.04 4.68 -15.94
C GLY A 40 7.15 3.66 -16.65
N CYS A 41 7.04 2.45 -16.11
CA CYS A 41 6.18 1.39 -16.65
C CYS A 41 4.74 1.54 -16.19
N THR A 42 3.82 0.98 -16.98
CA THR A 42 2.40 0.90 -16.61
C THR A 42 1.93 -0.55 -16.68
N PHE A 43 1.28 -0.99 -15.64
CA PHE A 43 0.61 -2.27 -15.53
C PHE A 43 -0.85 -1.98 -15.19
N ASP A 44 -1.76 -2.29 -16.11
CA ASP A 44 -3.20 -2.11 -15.92
C ASP A 44 -3.88 -3.48 -15.89
N GLU A 45 -4.64 -3.75 -14.83
CA GLU A 45 -5.39 -5.00 -14.64
C GLU A 45 -4.52 -6.28 -14.78
N CYS A 46 -3.23 -6.20 -14.41
CA CYS A 46 -2.33 -7.35 -14.47
C CYS A 46 -2.41 -8.19 -13.21
N ASP A 47 -2.19 -9.50 -13.37
CA ASP A 47 -2.19 -10.48 -12.27
C ASP A 47 -0.76 -10.87 -11.87
N PHE A 48 -0.37 -10.60 -10.62
CA PHE A 48 0.90 -10.98 -9.99
C PHE A 48 0.67 -11.99 -8.86
N THR A 49 -0.47 -12.69 -8.85
CA THR A 49 -0.79 -13.66 -7.80
C THR A 49 0.32 -14.67 -7.61
N LYS A 50 0.84 -14.78 -6.38
CA LYS A 50 1.97 -15.65 -6.00
C LYS A 50 3.30 -15.37 -6.73
N ALA A 51 3.42 -14.31 -7.51
CA ALA A 51 4.70 -13.95 -8.13
C ALA A 51 5.75 -13.63 -7.06
N ASP A 52 7.01 -13.86 -7.36
CA ASP A 52 8.12 -13.45 -6.53
C ASP A 52 8.75 -12.16 -7.09
N LEU A 53 8.47 -11.03 -6.42
CA LEU A 53 9.03 -9.72 -6.70
C LEU A 53 10.11 -9.33 -5.67
N GLY A 54 10.61 -10.25 -4.88
CA GLY A 54 11.64 -9.97 -3.86
C GLY A 54 12.82 -9.19 -4.45
N ASP A 55 13.39 -8.26 -3.68
CA ASP A 55 14.51 -7.40 -4.08
C ASP A 55 14.23 -6.46 -5.28
N SER A 56 12.99 -6.36 -5.77
CA SER A 56 12.67 -5.52 -6.93
C SER A 56 12.67 -4.03 -6.61
N VAL A 57 12.86 -3.22 -7.64
CA VAL A 57 12.90 -1.75 -7.53
C VAL A 57 11.99 -1.14 -8.59
N HIS A 58 11.02 -0.37 -8.13
CA HIS A 58 10.03 0.28 -8.99
C HIS A 58 10.10 1.80 -8.81
N ALA A 59 10.31 2.51 -9.90
CA ALA A 59 10.37 3.97 -9.88
C ALA A 59 9.41 4.56 -10.91
N SER A 60 8.64 5.57 -10.49
CA SER A 60 7.69 6.32 -11.33
C SER A 60 6.80 5.41 -12.19
N SER A 61 6.46 4.23 -11.67
CA SER A 61 5.68 3.23 -12.38
C SER A 61 4.26 3.15 -11.82
N ALA A 62 3.31 2.74 -12.66
CA ALA A 62 1.91 2.61 -12.26
C ALA A 62 1.49 1.13 -12.33
N PHE A 63 0.88 0.66 -11.26
CA PHE A 63 0.25 -0.65 -11.13
C PHE A 63 -1.20 -0.40 -10.75
N ARG A 64 -2.09 -0.34 -11.73
CA ARG A 64 -3.48 0.03 -11.54
C ARG A 64 -4.37 -1.19 -11.60
N SER A 65 -5.24 -1.34 -10.62
CA SER A 65 -6.17 -2.47 -10.54
C SER A 65 -5.47 -3.84 -10.69
N CYS A 66 -4.20 -3.91 -10.28
CA CYS A 66 -3.42 -5.15 -10.34
C CYS A 66 -3.69 -6.03 -9.13
N THR A 67 -3.55 -7.34 -9.30
CA THR A 67 -3.65 -8.31 -8.22
C THR A 67 -2.27 -8.74 -7.77
N PHE A 68 -1.97 -8.54 -6.46
CA PHE A 68 -0.72 -8.99 -5.83
C PHE A 68 -0.98 -10.05 -4.76
N ASP A 69 -2.07 -10.78 -4.83
CA ASP A 69 -2.46 -11.72 -3.79
C ASP A 69 -1.41 -12.80 -3.59
N ARG A 70 -0.97 -12.98 -2.34
CA ARG A 70 0.08 -13.92 -1.93
C ARG A 70 1.44 -13.70 -2.61
N THR A 71 1.65 -12.52 -3.16
CA THR A 71 2.91 -12.12 -3.80
C THR A 71 4.00 -11.90 -2.76
N VAL A 72 5.24 -12.26 -3.09
CA VAL A 72 6.43 -11.93 -2.30
C VAL A 72 6.89 -10.53 -2.70
N LEU A 73 6.82 -9.58 -1.76
CA LEU A 73 7.23 -8.18 -1.91
C LEU A 73 8.32 -7.80 -0.89
N ALA A 74 8.98 -8.79 -0.29
CA ALA A 74 10.04 -8.55 0.68
C ALA A 74 11.25 -7.89 0.02
N ASP A 75 11.88 -6.95 0.74
CA ASP A 75 13.05 -6.19 0.29
C ASP A 75 12.81 -5.32 -0.96
N THR A 76 11.54 -5.10 -1.33
CA THR A 76 11.20 -4.26 -2.49
C THR A 76 11.29 -2.77 -2.16
N LYS A 77 11.59 -1.97 -3.20
CA LYS A 77 11.66 -0.50 -3.11
C LYS A 77 10.75 0.12 -4.16
N TRP A 78 9.85 0.99 -3.68
CA TRP A 78 8.87 1.67 -4.52
C TRP A 78 9.00 3.18 -4.33
N SER A 79 9.22 3.93 -5.41
CA SER A 79 9.36 5.38 -5.36
C SER A 79 8.54 6.06 -6.44
N GLY A 80 7.67 6.99 -6.03
CA GLY A 80 6.79 7.73 -6.95
C GLY A 80 5.83 6.83 -7.72
N CYS A 81 5.43 5.70 -7.14
CA CYS A 81 4.59 4.71 -7.82
C CYS A 81 3.10 4.89 -7.49
N SER A 82 2.25 4.59 -8.47
CA SER A 82 0.80 4.47 -8.26
C SER A 82 0.41 3.00 -8.16
N LEU A 83 -0.29 2.65 -7.09
CA LEU A 83 -0.83 1.30 -6.83
C LEU A 83 -2.37 1.39 -6.72
N LEU A 84 -2.94 2.34 -7.44
CA LEU A 84 -4.36 2.70 -7.41
C LEU A 84 -5.25 1.48 -7.66
N GLY A 85 -6.15 1.21 -6.72
CA GLY A 85 -7.15 0.13 -6.84
C GLY A 85 -6.59 -1.29 -6.84
N SER A 86 -5.29 -1.48 -6.56
CA SER A 86 -4.67 -2.80 -6.56
C SER A 86 -4.94 -3.57 -5.27
N SER A 87 -4.89 -4.91 -5.34
CA SER A 87 -5.12 -5.83 -4.22
C SER A 87 -3.82 -6.42 -3.71
N PHE A 88 -3.67 -6.48 -2.36
CA PHE A 88 -2.48 -6.98 -1.66
C PHE A 88 -2.87 -7.99 -0.56
N VAL A 89 -3.72 -8.92 -0.87
CA VAL A 89 -4.19 -9.92 0.10
C VAL A 89 -3.11 -10.96 0.38
N ASP A 90 -2.82 -11.18 1.67
CA ASP A 90 -1.84 -12.17 2.16
C ASP A 90 -0.42 -12.02 1.58
N CYS A 91 -0.05 -10.81 1.17
CA CYS A 91 1.29 -10.52 0.66
C CYS A 91 2.36 -10.60 1.75
N ARG A 92 3.54 -11.05 1.37
CA ARG A 92 4.74 -10.93 2.19
C ARG A 92 5.42 -9.60 1.89
N MET A 93 5.02 -8.54 2.61
CA MET A 93 5.42 -7.15 2.34
C MET A 93 6.63 -6.66 3.16
N ARG A 94 7.20 -7.44 4.05
CA ARG A 94 8.25 -6.94 4.97
C ARG A 94 9.55 -7.70 4.82
N PRO A 95 10.68 -6.96 4.83
CA PRO A 95 10.78 -5.49 4.80
C PRO A 95 10.38 -4.90 3.45
N ILE A 96 9.90 -3.63 3.43
CA ILE A 96 9.52 -2.90 2.23
C ILE A 96 9.89 -1.42 2.39
N SER A 97 10.29 -0.77 1.31
CA SER A 97 10.56 0.68 1.28
C SER A 97 9.57 1.37 0.34
N LEU A 98 8.83 2.33 0.86
CA LEU A 98 7.78 3.05 0.14
C LEU A 98 8.02 4.55 0.26
N THR A 99 8.11 5.25 -0.86
CA THR A 99 8.30 6.70 -0.91
C THR A 99 7.42 7.30 -1.99
N GLU A 100 6.64 8.34 -1.64
CA GLU A 100 5.77 9.05 -2.59
C GLU A 100 4.77 8.13 -3.34
N CYS A 101 4.33 7.04 -2.72
CA CYS A 101 3.43 6.08 -3.34
C CYS A 101 1.95 6.42 -3.09
N ASP A 102 1.11 5.99 -4.04
CA ASP A 102 -0.33 6.17 -3.99
C ASP A 102 -1.06 4.82 -3.94
N PHE A 103 -1.62 4.50 -2.78
CA PHE A 103 -2.45 3.33 -2.51
C PHE A 103 -3.95 3.68 -2.46
N SER A 104 -4.37 4.77 -3.08
CA SER A 104 -5.79 5.13 -3.10
C SER A 104 -6.63 4.00 -3.70
N LEU A 105 -7.78 3.71 -3.09
CA LEU A 105 -8.68 2.62 -3.47
C LEU A 105 -8.06 1.20 -3.38
N ALA A 106 -6.82 1.07 -2.91
CA ALA A 106 -6.17 -0.24 -2.81
C ALA A 106 -6.78 -1.09 -1.69
N SER A 107 -6.73 -2.42 -1.86
CA SER A 107 -7.08 -3.37 -0.81
C SER A 107 -5.84 -3.85 -0.08
N LEU A 108 -5.71 -3.42 1.17
CA LEU A 108 -4.65 -3.77 2.11
C LEU A 108 -5.24 -4.43 3.37
N SER A 109 -6.39 -5.09 3.19
CA SER A 109 -7.06 -5.78 4.29
C SER A 109 -6.13 -6.81 4.92
N ARG A 110 -6.02 -6.77 6.26
CA ARG A 110 -5.13 -7.62 7.07
C ARG A 110 -3.63 -7.50 6.73
N ALA A 111 -3.23 -6.48 5.98
CA ALA A 111 -1.83 -6.24 5.67
C ALA A 111 -1.00 -6.05 6.96
N ARG A 112 0.20 -6.66 6.99
CA ARG A 112 1.12 -6.55 8.13
C ARG A 112 2.16 -5.48 7.82
N LEU A 113 1.84 -4.24 8.15
CA LEU A 113 2.65 -3.05 7.88
C LEU A 113 3.30 -2.46 9.15
N GLY A 114 3.16 -3.11 10.30
CA GLY A 114 3.74 -2.62 11.55
C GLY A 114 5.22 -2.26 11.42
N LYS A 115 5.63 -1.10 11.96
CA LYS A 115 6.99 -0.53 11.90
C LYS A 115 7.47 -0.12 10.50
N VAL A 116 6.61 -0.10 9.48
CA VAL A 116 6.96 0.40 8.13
C VAL A 116 6.88 1.92 8.11
N LEU A 117 7.75 2.57 7.33
CA LEU A 117 7.69 4.02 7.09
C LEU A 117 6.67 4.30 5.99
N LEU A 118 5.57 4.95 6.35
CA LEU A 118 4.45 5.26 5.46
C LEU A 118 4.16 6.76 5.40
N ALA A 119 5.13 7.60 5.82
CA ALA A 119 4.98 9.03 5.88
C ALA A 119 4.62 9.65 4.52
N GLY A 120 3.62 10.51 4.52
CA GLY A 120 3.17 11.24 3.32
C GLY A 120 2.50 10.39 2.25
N LEU A 121 2.32 9.08 2.45
CA LEU A 121 1.68 8.22 1.46
C LEU A 121 0.17 8.49 1.37
N ARG A 122 -0.41 8.16 0.22
CA ARG A 122 -1.85 8.30 -0.02
C ARG A 122 -2.55 6.95 0.14
N PHE A 123 -3.53 6.90 1.04
CA PHE A 123 -4.42 5.76 1.31
C PHE A 123 -5.90 6.17 1.20
N ARG A 124 -6.21 7.15 0.35
CA ARG A 124 -7.58 7.62 0.20
C ARG A 124 -8.50 6.50 -0.24
N GLU A 125 -9.59 6.30 0.51
CA GLU A 125 -10.58 5.26 0.23
C GLU A 125 -9.98 3.83 0.18
N ALA A 126 -8.77 3.64 0.72
CA ALA A 126 -8.14 2.32 0.79
C ALA A 126 -8.89 1.43 1.78
N ASN A 127 -8.91 0.14 1.50
CA ASN A 127 -9.42 -0.85 2.43
C ASN A 127 -8.28 -1.35 3.33
N LEU A 128 -8.22 -0.84 4.55
CA LEU A 128 -7.28 -1.20 5.61
C LEU A 128 -7.94 -2.01 6.74
N LEU A 129 -9.02 -2.73 6.42
CA LEU A 129 -9.75 -3.56 7.38
C LEU A 129 -8.79 -4.52 8.09
N GLU A 130 -8.78 -4.50 9.43
CA GLU A 130 -7.93 -5.36 10.27
C GLU A 130 -6.42 -5.27 9.96
N ALA A 131 -5.95 -4.21 9.26
CA ALA A 131 -4.52 -4.02 8.97
C ALA A 131 -3.73 -3.74 10.26
N ASP A 132 -2.54 -4.32 10.36
CA ASP A 132 -1.58 -3.99 11.42
C ASP A 132 -0.69 -2.82 10.97
N LEU A 133 -0.93 -1.66 11.54
CA LEU A 133 -0.20 -0.41 11.35
C LEU A 133 0.49 0.02 12.67
N SER A 134 0.76 -0.93 13.56
CA SER A 134 1.38 -0.64 14.84
C SER A 134 2.80 -0.10 14.70
N GLU A 135 3.15 0.89 15.50
CA GLU A 135 4.47 1.53 15.52
C GLU A 135 4.93 2.06 14.13
N THR A 136 3.98 2.33 13.20
CA THR A 136 4.28 2.91 11.88
C THR A 136 4.48 4.42 11.97
N ASP A 137 5.33 4.96 11.11
CA ASP A 137 5.35 6.39 10.82
C ASP A 137 4.34 6.69 9.70
N LEU A 138 3.23 7.31 10.06
CA LEU A 138 2.16 7.77 9.16
C LEU A 138 2.08 9.30 9.10
N THR A 139 3.15 9.99 9.48
CA THR A 139 3.16 11.46 9.49
C THR A 139 2.79 12.02 8.11
N GLY A 140 1.78 12.90 8.08
CA GLY A 140 1.29 13.52 6.85
C GLY A 140 0.58 12.58 5.86
N ALA A 141 0.36 11.31 6.19
CA ALA A 141 -0.35 10.36 5.32
C ALA A 141 -1.82 10.78 5.11
N ASP A 142 -2.37 10.50 3.94
CA ASP A 142 -3.77 10.80 3.61
C ASP A 142 -4.63 9.52 3.69
N LEU A 143 -5.36 9.38 4.80
CA LEU A 143 -6.23 8.24 5.11
C LEU A 143 -7.73 8.58 4.95
N ARG A 144 -8.07 9.71 4.31
CA ARG A 144 -9.48 10.12 4.17
C ARG A 144 -10.28 9.09 3.37
N GLY A 145 -11.45 8.76 3.87
CA GLY A 145 -12.33 7.76 3.30
C GLY A 145 -11.84 6.32 3.45
N ALA A 146 -10.68 6.08 4.06
CA ALA A 146 -10.16 4.73 4.26
C ALA A 146 -11.06 3.94 5.23
N ARG A 147 -11.22 2.65 4.96
CA ARG A 147 -11.94 1.71 5.83
C ARG A 147 -10.95 1.18 6.85
N LEU A 148 -11.08 1.64 8.11
CA LEU A 148 -10.14 1.37 9.20
C LEU A 148 -10.72 0.42 10.26
N GLN A 149 -11.84 -0.24 10.01
CA GLN A 149 -12.48 -1.12 10.99
C GLN A 149 -11.50 -2.21 11.44
N GLY A 150 -11.23 -2.25 12.75
CA GLY A 150 -10.29 -3.19 13.35
C GLY A 150 -8.80 -2.95 12.99
N ALA A 151 -8.46 -1.87 12.30
CA ALA A 151 -7.06 -1.51 12.05
C ALA A 151 -6.35 -1.15 13.36
N ASN A 152 -5.12 -1.61 13.50
CA ASN A 152 -4.30 -1.41 14.69
C ASN A 152 -3.25 -0.32 14.47
N PHE A 153 -3.44 0.86 15.09
CA PHE A 153 -2.50 1.98 15.08
C PHE A 153 -1.75 2.13 16.42
N THR A 154 -1.65 1.07 17.21
CA THR A 154 -0.96 1.11 18.50
C THR A 154 0.47 1.63 18.35
N GLY A 155 0.79 2.74 19.03
CA GLY A 155 2.11 3.36 18.99
C GLY A 155 2.49 4.03 17.66
N ALA A 156 1.57 4.16 16.70
CA ALA A 156 1.82 4.82 15.42
C ALA A 156 1.97 6.34 15.57
N ASP A 157 2.76 6.96 14.72
CA ASP A 157 2.85 8.42 14.59
C ASP A 157 1.92 8.91 13.48
N LEU A 158 0.86 9.59 13.87
CA LEU A 158 -0.19 10.11 12.98
C LEU A 158 -0.19 11.64 12.91
N ARG A 159 0.88 12.30 13.31
CA ARG A 159 0.94 13.77 13.25
C ARG A 159 0.81 14.25 11.82
N SER A 160 -0.04 15.25 11.61
CA SER A 160 -0.40 15.80 10.30
C SER A 160 -1.04 14.78 9.33
N ALA A 161 -1.35 13.59 9.79
CA ALA A 161 -2.14 12.64 9.00
C ALA A 161 -3.58 13.14 8.83
N LYS A 162 -4.18 12.84 7.69
CA LYS A 162 -5.56 13.25 7.39
C LYS A 162 -6.50 12.07 7.59
N LEU A 163 -7.32 12.13 8.63
CA LEU A 163 -8.34 11.13 8.96
C LEU A 163 -9.70 11.79 9.05
N ASP A 164 -10.74 11.05 8.66
CA ASP A 164 -12.13 11.44 8.89
C ASP A 164 -12.59 11.01 10.29
N ALA A 165 -13.59 11.70 10.82
CA ALA A 165 -14.18 11.34 12.12
C ALA A 165 -14.62 9.87 12.17
N HIS A 166 -15.13 9.32 11.06
CA HIS A 166 -15.51 7.92 10.95
C HIS A 166 -14.31 6.98 11.13
N GLY A 167 -13.16 7.29 10.55
CA GLY A 167 -11.93 6.51 10.72
C GLY A 167 -11.45 6.51 12.18
N LEU A 168 -11.59 7.64 12.88
CA LEU A 168 -11.18 7.77 14.29
C LEU A 168 -11.95 6.88 15.27
N VAL A 169 -13.14 6.42 14.93
CA VAL A 169 -13.94 5.50 15.78
C VAL A 169 -13.78 4.02 15.37
N GLN A 170 -13.12 3.72 14.26
CA GLN A 170 -13.03 2.37 13.74
C GLN A 170 -11.75 1.63 14.14
N GLY A 171 -10.65 2.35 14.31
CA GLY A 171 -9.33 1.78 14.62
C GLY A 171 -9.01 1.76 16.11
N THR A 172 -7.92 1.08 16.46
CA THR A 172 -7.32 1.10 17.79
C THR A 172 -6.12 2.06 17.78
N PHE A 173 -6.15 3.11 18.62
CA PHE A 173 -5.14 4.16 18.67
C PHE A 173 -4.37 4.21 20.00
N THR A 174 -4.24 3.10 20.70
CA THR A 174 -3.54 3.05 21.99
C THR A 174 -2.08 3.50 21.85
N GLY A 175 -1.71 4.57 22.57
CA GLY A 175 -0.34 5.09 22.53
C GLY A 175 0.08 5.74 21.20
N ALA A 176 -0.85 5.93 20.26
CA ALA A 176 -0.56 6.66 19.03
C ALA A 176 -0.27 8.14 19.33
N THR A 177 0.63 8.73 18.55
CA THR A 177 0.93 10.17 18.62
C THR A 177 0.13 10.91 17.56
N VAL A 178 -0.58 11.95 17.97
CA VAL A 178 -1.39 12.80 17.08
C VAL A 178 -1.14 14.28 17.39
N ASP A 179 -1.50 15.17 16.48
CA ASP A 179 -1.56 16.61 16.76
C ASP A 179 -2.85 16.98 17.52
N LEU A 180 -2.92 18.23 17.99
CA LEU A 180 -4.03 18.71 18.79
C LEU A 180 -5.37 18.65 18.05
N ASP A 181 -5.38 19.02 16.78
CA ASP A 181 -6.62 19.03 15.97
C ASP A 181 -7.18 17.61 15.82
N THR A 182 -6.32 16.63 15.59
CA THR A 182 -6.70 15.20 15.54
C THR A 182 -7.18 14.70 16.89
N ALA A 183 -6.55 15.13 18.00
CA ALA A 183 -6.99 14.77 19.36
C ALA A 183 -8.40 15.32 19.66
N VAL A 184 -8.67 16.57 19.28
CA VAL A 184 -9.99 17.20 19.40
C VAL A 184 -11.04 16.44 18.56
N ALA A 185 -10.69 16.15 17.30
CA ALA A 185 -11.57 15.38 16.41
C ALA A 185 -11.86 13.97 16.94
N TYR A 186 -10.85 13.31 17.53
CA TYR A 186 -11.01 12.01 18.18
C TYR A 186 -11.96 12.08 19.37
N ALA A 187 -11.77 13.06 20.25
CA ALA A 187 -12.64 13.27 21.41
C ALA A 187 -14.09 13.53 20.97
N ALA A 188 -14.29 14.40 19.99
CA ALA A 188 -15.63 14.71 19.46
C ALA A 188 -16.29 13.48 18.81
N ALA A 189 -15.54 12.69 18.03
CA ALA A 189 -16.02 11.47 17.40
C ALA A 189 -16.47 10.40 18.44
N HIS A 190 -15.87 10.43 19.64
CA HIS A 190 -16.26 9.57 20.77
C HIS A 190 -17.31 10.22 21.70
N GLY A 191 -17.95 11.31 21.24
CA GLY A 191 -19.08 11.94 21.96
C GLY A 191 -18.67 12.88 23.08
N LEU A 192 -17.41 13.29 23.19
CA LEU A 192 -16.97 14.29 24.13
C LEU A 192 -17.26 15.71 23.60
N LEU A 193 -17.70 16.59 24.48
CA LEU A 193 -17.83 18.03 24.21
C LEU A 193 -16.48 18.69 24.54
N VAL A 194 -15.85 19.28 23.53
CA VAL A 194 -14.61 20.02 23.70
C VAL A 194 -14.93 21.50 23.72
N SER A 195 -14.60 22.20 24.79
CA SER A 195 -14.86 23.61 25.03
C SER A 195 -13.57 24.40 25.20
#